data_9eebfbc486687780db969ad7f5b3a789
#
_entry.id   9eebfbc486687780db969ad7f5b3a789
#
_cell.length_a   1.000
_cell.length_b   1.000
_cell.length_c   1.000
_cell.angle_alpha   90.00
_cell.angle_beta   90.00
_cell.angle_gamma   90.00
#
_symmetry.space_group_name_H-M   'P 1'
#
loop_
_entity.id
_entity.type
_entity.pdbx_description
1 polymer ?
#
loop_
_entity_poly.entity_id
_entity_poly.type
_entity_poly.pdbx_seq_one_letter_code
_entity_poly.pdbx_strand_id
1 'polypeptide(L)'
;MTGPEPLTLYCVPHAGGSARSFVRWRRELPAGLCARPLEIAGKGLRSREPRAATLRTAAADLALRVDPPGRYALLGHSMGGLLAYETALALQDLGRPAPEFVVVAAARPPHLLGTSPYGPLLALGDDALLDALAENGRIPREVRRSPMRHQFVPVIRGDLALLAGHRPDPEPRPLPSDLVVWYGGGDADTPPEVMAGWRHYTRRTHVGEAFAGGHFFLHERFEEVAARLLDLAAQQRADR
;
A
#
# COMPACT_ATOMS: atom_id res chain seq x y z
N MET A 1 -26.03 -2.25 -24.84
CA MET A 1 -25.76 -3.04 -23.61
C MET A 1 -24.50 -2.46 -23.00
N THR A 2 -24.61 -1.70 -21.92
CA THR A 2 -23.46 -1.22 -21.15
C THR A 2 -22.76 -2.43 -20.55
N GLY A 3 -21.46 -2.61 -20.86
CA GLY A 3 -20.64 -3.68 -20.27
C GLY A 3 -20.67 -3.61 -18.74
N PRO A 4 -20.23 -4.66 -18.04
CA PRO A 4 -20.23 -4.69 -16.60
C PRO A 4 -19.40 -3.52 -16.04
N GLU A 5 -19.92 -2.85 -15.01
CA GLU A 5 -19.26 -1.73 -14.35
C GLU A 5 -17.84 -2.12 -13.88
N PRO A 6 -16.81 -1.32 -14.19
CA PRO A 6 -15.44 -1.61 -13.81
C PRO A 6 -15.27 -1.54 -12.29
N LEU A 7 -14.40 -2.39 -11.73
CA LEU A 7 -13.97 -2.28 -10.33
C LEU A 7 -13.05 -1.07 -10.18
N THR A 8 -13.41 -0.15 -9.28
CA THR A 8 -12.54 0.97 -8.91
C THR A 8 -11.48 0.50 -7.91
N LEU A 9 -10.22 0.62 -8.28
CA LEU A 9 -9.07 0.26 -7.46
C LEU A 9 -8.42 1.52 -6.89
N TYR A 10 -8.63 1.81 -5.61
CA TYR A 10 -7.94 2.89 -4.92
C TYR A 10 -6.54 2.44 -4.53
N CYS A 11 -5.52 3.13 -5.03
CA CYS A 11 -4.12 2.74 -4.90
C CYS A 11 -3.37 3.67 -3.96
N VAL A 12 -2.70 3.12 -2.93
CA VAL A 12 -1.92 3.86 -1.94
C VAL A 12 -0.43 3.58 -2.12
N PRO A 13 0.42 4.62 -2.31
CA PRO A 13 1.83 4.45 -2.62
C PRO A 13 2.68 4.05 -1.42
N HIS A 14 3.87 3.52 -1.72
CA HIS A 14 4.94 3.21 -0.77
C HIS A 14 5.54 4.47 -0.11
N ALA A 15 6.37 4.27 0.91
CA ALA A 15 7.11 5.36 1.56
C ALA A 15 8.01 6.09 0.56
N GLY A 16 8.02 7.42 0.59
CA GLY A 16 8.72 8.25 -0.39
C GLY A 16 7.99 8.39 -1.74
N GLY A 17 7.03 7.52 -2.05
CA GLY A 17 6.20 7.59 -3.25
C GLY A 17 5.04 8.59 -3.16
N SER A 18 4.36 8.80 -4.28
CA SER A 18 3.14 9.62 -4.40
C SER A 18 2.15 8.91 -5.33
N ALA A 19 0.98 9.50 -5.55
CA ALA A 19 0.01 9.01 -6.53
C ALA A 19 0.61 8.78 -7.94
N ARG A 20 1.72 9.47 -8.26
CA ARG A 20 2.47 9.28 -9.52
C ARG A 20 3.06 7.87 -9.68
N SER A 21 3.31 7.15 -8.59
CA SER A 21 3.76 5.75 -8.65
C SER A 21 2.79 4.84 -9.41
N PHE A 22 1.52 5.25 -9.50
CA PHE A 22 0.47 4.51 -10.19
C PHE A 22 0.04 5.15 -11.52
N VAL A 23 0.88 6.00 -12.16
CA VAL A 23 0.52 6.65 -13.43
C VAL A 23 0.32 5.63 -14.56
N ARG A 24 1.15 4.59 -14.61
CA ARG A 24 1.03 3.49 -15.55
C ARG A 24 -0.30 2.75 -15.36
N TRP A 25 -0.68 2.49 -14.10
CA TRP A 25 -1.92 1.82 -13.74
C TRP A 25 -3.17 2.54 -14.24
N ARG A 26 -3.16 3.87 -14.18
CA ARG A 26 -4.28 4.68 -14.71
C ARG A 26 -4.45 4.57 -16.23
N ARG A 27 -3.38 4.24 -16.95
CA ARG A 27 -3.36 4.24 -18.42
C ARG A 27 -3.48 2.85 -19.02
N GLU A 28 -2.92 1.85 -18.35
CA GLU A 28 -2.63 0.54 -18.93
C GLU A 28 -3.35 -0.62 -18.23
N LEU A 29 -4.12 -0.37 -17.16
CA LEU A 29 -4.96 -1.43 -16.60
C LEU A 29 -5.96 -1.93 -17.64
N PRO A 30 -6.20 -3.25 -17.69
CA PRO A 30 -7.14 -3.84 -18.63
C PRO A 30 -8.58 -3.38 -18.34
N ALA A 31 -9.43 -3.48 -19.37
CA ALA A 31 -10.86 -3.21 -19.25
C ALA A 31 -11.47 -4.04 -18.10
N GLY A 32 -12.33 -3.40 -17.30
CA GLY A 32 -12.92 -4.00 -16.09
C GLY A 32 -12.24 -3.55 -14.79
N LEU A 33 -11.10 -2.86 -14.86
CA LEU A 33 -10.42 -2.22 -13.73
C LEU A 33 -10.22 -0.72 -14.00
N CYS A 34 -10.34 0.10 -12.94
CA CYS A 34 -10.10 1.54 -13.02
C CYS A 34 -9.24 1.97 -11.81
N ALA A 35 -7.98 2.34 -12.04
CA ALA A 35 -7.12 2.82 -10.95
C ALA A 35 -7.43 4.26 -10.57
N ARG A 36 -7.62 4.51 -9.27
CA ARG A 36 -7.73 5.82 -8.62
C ARG A 36 -6.63 5.95 -7.55
N PRO A 37 -5.44 6.43 -7.92
CA PRO A 37 -4.38 6.64 -6.94
C PRO A 37 -4.78 7.70 -5.92
N LEU A 38 -4.59 7.38 -4.64
CA LEU A 38 -4.79 8.29 -3.52
C LEU A 38 -3.49 9.01 -3.20
N GLU A 39 -3.58 10.33 -3.02
CA GLU A 39 -2.44 11.14 -2.59
C GLU A 39 -2.48 11.37 -1.09
N ILE A 40 -1.38 11.08 -0.42
CA ILE A 40 -1.21 11.31 1.03
C ILE A 40 -0.92 12.80 1.28
N ALA A 41 -1.51 13.39 2.30
CA ALA A 41 -1.25 14.78 2.70
C ALA A 41 0.25 15.02 2.92
N GLY A 42 0.76 16.16 2.47
CA GLY A 42 2.17 16.53 2.50
C GLY A 42 3.02 15.93 1.37
N LYS A 43 2.39 15.31 0.34
CA LYS A 43 3.07 14.68 -0.81
C LYS A 43 2.43 15.09 -2.14
N GLY A 44 3.20 14.97 -3.21
CA GLY A 44 2.72 15.12 -4.59
C GLY A 44 1.85 16.36 -4.79
N LEU A 45 0.63 16.17 -5.26
CA LEU A 45 -0.35 17.26 -5.46
C LEU A 45 -0.84 17.87 -4.15
N ARG A 46 -0.67 17.20 -3.02
CA ARG A 46 -1.05 17.65 -1.68
C ARG A 46 0.16 18.11 -0.83
N SER A 47 1.28 18.43 -1.47
CA SER A 47 2.55 18.78 -0.82
C SER A 47 2.46 20.02 0.08
N ARG A 48 1.48 20.89 -0.12
CA ARG A 48 1.24 22.08 0.70
C ARG A 48 0.36 21.82 1.93
N GLU A 49 -0.26 20.67 2.00
CA GLU A 49 -1.07 20.28 3.15
C GLU A 49 -0.17 19.76 4.29
N PRO A 50 -0.54 19.99 5.55
CA PRO A 50 0.21 19.45 6.68
C PRO A 50 0.22 17.92 6.63
N ARG A 51 1.36 17.33 6.96
CA ARG A 51 1.48 15.88 7.08
C ARG A 51 0.65 15.38 8.25
N ALA A 52 0.07 14.19 8.10
CA ALA A 52 -0.57 13.49 9.19
C ALA A 52 0.45 13.15 10.30
N ALA A 53 0.04 13.23 11.55
CA ALA A 53 0.88 12.90 12.69
C ALA A 53 1.05 11.38 12.90
N THR A 54 0.10 10.57 12.45
CA THR A 54 0.08 9.10 12.61
C THR A 54 -0.41 8.42 11.34
N LEU A 55 -0.12 7.11 11.19
CA LEU A 55 -0.70 6.31 10.10
C LEU A 55 -2.24 6.31 10.16
N ARG A 56 -2.84 6.24 11.33
CA ARG A 56 -4.30 6.27 11.49
C ARG A 56 -4.91 7.58 11.04
N THR A 57 -4.29 8.72 11.36
CA THR A 57 -4.80 10.02 10.88
C THR A 57 -4.60 10.17 9.38
N ALA A 58 -3.53 9.62 8.80
CA ALA A 58 -3.36 9.56 7.35
C ALA A 58 -4.44 8.68 6.69
N ALA A 59 -4.72 7.52 7.26
CA ALA A 59 -5.75 6.60 6.77
C ALA A 59 -7.17 7.19 6.87
N ALA A 60 -7.48 7.89 7.95
CA ALA A 60 -8.76 8.59 8.11
C ALA A 60 -8.95 9.68 7.04
N ASP A 61 -7.89 10.45 6.74
CA ASP A 61 -7.93 11.43 5.63
C ASP A 61 -8.11 10.73 4.27
N LEU A 62 -7.45 9.60 4.04
CA LEU A 62 -7.64 8.82 2.81
C LEU A 62 -9.07 8.26 2.70
N ALA A 63 -9.66 7.79 3.80
CA ALA A 63 -11.03 7.28 3.83
C ALA A 63 -12.06 8.32 3.38
N LEU A 64 -11.87 9.60 3.72
CA LEU A 64 -12.72 10.70 3.26
C LEU A 64 -12.64 10.95 1.74
N ARG A 65 -11.60 10.41 1.07
CA ARG A 65 -11.35 10.54 -0.37
C ARG A 65 -11.76 9.31 -1.17
N VAL A 66 -12.15 8.25 -0.48
CA VAL A 66 -12.73 7.05 -1.10
C VAL A 66 -14.20 7.33 -1.35
N ASP A 67 -14.54 7.64 -2.59
CA ASP A 67 -15.91 7.90 -3.04
C ASP A 67 -16.16 7.08 -4.33
N PRO A 68 -16.45 5.77 -4.19
CA PRO A 68 -16.62 4.91 -5.34
C PRO A 68 -18.01 5.09 -5.96
N PRO A 69 -18.09 5.15 -7.31
CA PRO A 69 -19.39 5.16 -8.01
C PRO A 69 -20.12 3.81 -7.91
N GLY A 70 -19.42 2.74 -7.53
CA GLY A 70 -19.94 1.38 -7.45
C GLY A 70 -18.96 0.46 -6.73
N ARG A 71 -18.64 -0.68 -7.34
CA ARG A 71 -17.70 -1.68 -6.83
C ARG A 71 -16.30 -1.10 -6.65
N TYR A 72 -15.65 -1.41 -5.53
CA TYR A 72 -14.31 -0.93 -5.30
C TYR A 72 -13.46 -1.88 -4.44
N ALA A 73 -12.16 -1.73 -4.56
CA ALA A 73 -11.14 -2.38 -3.73
C ALA A 73 -10.05 -1.37 -3.34
N LEU A 74 -9.29 -1.69 -2.32
CA LEU A 74 -8.10 -0.95 -1.92
C LEU A 74 -6.86 -1.76 -2.27
N LEU A 75 -5.82 -1.08 -2.76
CA LEU A 75 -4.51 -1.66 -2.98
C LEU A 75 -3.44 -0.75 -2.40
N GLY A 76 -2.55 -1.28 -1.59
CA GLY A 76 -1.44 -0.52 -1.06
C GLY A 76 -0.11 -1.23 -1.23
N HIS A 77 0.94 -0.46 -1.55
CA HIS A 77 2.30 -0.95 -1.68
C HIS A 77 3.14 -0.52 -0.47
N SER A 78 3.80 -1.46 0.22
CA SER A 78 4.69 -1.18 1.34
C SER A 78 3.95 -0.42 2.46
N MET A 79 4.39 0.79 2.86
CA MET A 79 3.63 1.65 3.77
C MET A 79 2.17 1.82 3.31
N GLY A 80 1.95 1.91 2.00
CA GLY A 80 0.61 1.99 1.43
C GLY A 80 -0.26 0.78 1.72
N GLY A 81 0.32 -0.42 1.90
CA GLY A 81 -0.42 -1.63 2.31
C GLY A 81 -1.01 -1.50 3.72
N LEU A 82 -0.23 -0.96 4.65
CA LEU A 82 -0.72 -0.61 5.99
C LEU A 82 -1.79 0.47 5.93
N LEU A 83 -1.55 1.52 5.13
CA LEU A 83 -2.54 2.58 4.96
C LEU A 83 -3.81 2.07 4.29
N ALA A 84 -3.75 1.13 3.34
CA ALA A 84 -4.94 0.54 2.74
C ALA A 84 -5.77 -0.24 3.78
N TYR A 85 -5.11 -1.03 4.63
CA TYR A 85 -5.77 -1.71 5.74
C TYR A 85 -6.39 -0.72 6.74
N GLU A 86 -5.65 0.27 7.24
CA GLU A 86 -6.13 1.28 8.17
C GLU A 86 -7.24 2.16 7.54
N THR A 87 -7.17 2.42 6.23
CA THR A 87 -8.24 3.12 5.49
C THR A 87 -9.52 2.30 5.44
N ALA A 88 -9.43 0.97 5.23
CA ALA A 88 -10.59 0.08 5.28
C ALA A 88 -11.25 0.09 6.66
N LEU A 89 -10.46 0.10 7.75
CA LEU A 89 -10.97 0.26 9.10
C LEU A 89 -11.65 1.62 9.31
N ALA A 90 -11.03 2.71 8.84
CA ALA A 90 -11.62 4.05 8.94
C ALA A 90 -12.94 4.15 8.15
N LEU A 91 -13.05 3.51 6.99
CA LEU A 91 -14.32 3.42 6.24
C LEU A 91 -15.39 2.67 7.04
N GLN A 92 -15.02 1.57 7.68
CA GLN A 92 -15.93 0.82 8.57
C GLN A 92 -16.40 1.68 9.75
N ASP A 93 -15.50 2.42 10.40
CA ASP A 93 -15.82 3.31 11.51
C ASP A 93 -16.74 4.46 11.08
N LEU A 94 -16.67 4.88 9.81
CA LEU A 94 -17.56 5.86 9.17
C LEU A 94 -18.91 5.26 8.72
N GLY A 95 -19.15 3.97 8.90
CA GLY A 95 -20.34 3.28 8.43
C GLY A 95 -20.44 3.20 6.90
N ARG A 96 -19.33 3.33 6.17
CA ARG A 96 -19.30 3.23 4.71
C ARG A 96 -19.24 1.78 4.25
N PRO A 97 -19.74 1.48 3.04
CA PRO A 97 -19.62 0.14 2.47
C PRO A 97 -18.16 -0.34 2.49
N ALA A 98 -17.95 -1.59 2.86
CA ALA A 98 -16.61 -2.20 2.85
C ALA A 98 -16.10 -2.38 1.40
N PRO A 99 -14.78 -2.28 1.16
CA PRO A 99 -14.19 -2.69 -0.11
C PRO A 99 -14.43 -4.20 -0.34
N GLU A 100 -14.54 -4.63 -1.60
CA GLU A 100 -14.68 -6.05 -1.92
C GLU A 100 -13.49 -6.86 -1.42
N PHE A 101 -12.30 -6.32 -1.64
CA PHE A 101 -11.05 -6.85 -1.09
C PHE A 101 -10.04 -5.74 -0.81
N VAL A 102 -9.06 -6.06 0.00
CA VAL A 102 -7.90 -5.19 0.27
C VAL A 102 -6.64 -5.94 -0.11
N VAL A 103 -5.85 -5.37 -1.03
CA VAL A 103 -4.53 -5.89 -1.38
C VAL A 103 -3.46 -5.19 -0.56
N VAL A 104 -2.72 -5.95 0.22
CA VAL A 104 -1.52 -5.50 0.93
C VAL A 104 -0.30 -6.09 0.23
N ALA A 105 0.45 -5.25 -0.49
CA ALA A 105 1.60 -5.66 -1.28
C ALA A 105 2.90 -5.22 -0.61
N ALA A 106 3.83 -6.16 -0.36
CA ALA A 106 5.13 -5.92 0.28
C ALA A 106 5.03 -5.12 1.59
N ALA A 107 4.04 -5.42 2.42
CA ALA A 107 3.76 -4.70 3.66
C ALA A 107 3.73 -5.64 4.86
N ARG A 108 4.58 -5.39 5.86
CA ARG A 108 4.56 -6.14 7.13
C ARG A 108 3.24 -5.92 7.84
N PRO A 109 2.67 -6.93 8.51
CA PRO A 109 1.45 -6.75 9.28
C PRO A 109 1.68 -5.84 10.49
N PRO A 110 0.64 -5.13 10.99
CA PRO A 110 0.77 -4.11 12.03
C PRO A 110 1.53 -4.57 13.28
N HIS A 111 1.26 -5.78 13.79
CA HIS A 111 1.89 -6.30 15.01
C HIS A 111 3.40 -6.54 14.89
N LEU A 112 3.93 -6.64 13.66
CA LEU A 112 5.36 -6.82 13.41
C LEU A 112 6.12 -5.52 13.11
N LEU A 113 5.45 -4.37 13.12
CA LEU A 113 6.12 -3.08 12.85
C LEU A 113 7.09 -2.67 13.96
N GLY A 114 6.82 -3.03 15.19
CA GLY A 114 7.72 -2.76 16.32
C GLY A 114 9.09 -3.42 16.20
N THR A 115 9.22 -4.46 15.39
CA THR A 115 10.49 -5.17 15.10
C THR A 115 11.17 -4.69 13.82
N SER A 116 10.61 -3.68 13.16
CA SER A 116 11.14 -3.17 11.89
C SER A 116 12.31 -2.19 12.11
N PRO A 117 13.21 -2.05 11.12
CA PRO A 117 14.39 -1.21 11.25
C PRO A 117 14.12 0.30 11.05
N TYR A 118 12.87 0.75 11.06
CA TYR A 118 12.55 2.15 10.74
C TYR A 118 13.12 3.14 11.74
N GLY A 119 13.12 2.82 13.04
CA GLY A 119 13.73 3.65 14.07
C GLY A 119 15.24 3.86 13.86
N PRO A 120 16.03 2.80 13.74
CA PRO A 120 17.47 2.89 13.41
C PRO A 120 17.73 3.64 12.10
N LEU A 121 16.94 3.44 11.05
CA LEU A 121 17.09 4.16 9.79
C LEU A 121 16.91 5.68 9.95
N LEU A 122 15.99 6.12 10.80
CA LEU A 122 15.76 7.54 11.06
C LEU A 122 16.92 8.23 11.76
N ALA A 123 17.77 7.49 12.46
CA ALA A 123 18.97 8.01 13.13
C ALA A 123 20.14 8.27 12.16
N LEU A 124 20.08 7.74 10.93
CA LEU A 124 21.13 7.93 9.92
C LEU A 124 21.08 9.34 9.31
N GLY A 125 22.26 9.84 8.91
CA GLY A 125 22.36 11.00 8.03
C GLY A 125 21.74 10.73 6.66
N ASP A 126 21.49 11.75 5.87
CA ASP A 126 20.69 11.66 4.63
C ASP A 126 21.28 10.71 3.58
N ASP A 127 22.59 10.80 3.33
CA ASP A 127 23.24 9.91 2.36
C ASP A 127 23.25 8.46 2.86
N ALA A 128 23.59 8.22 4.13
CA ALA A 128 23.58 6.89 4.74
C ALA A 128 22.17 6.28 4.78
N LEU A 129 21.14 7.08 5.01
CA LEU A 129 19.75 6.64 4.92
C LEU A 129 19.40 6.16 3.51
N LEU A 130 19.75 6.96 2.49
CA LEU A 130 19.48 6.60 1.10
C LEU A 130 20.28 5.36 0.67
N ASP A 131 21.53 5.23 1.12
CA ASP A 131 22.36 4.05 0.87
C ASP A 131 21.71 2.80 1.47
N ALA A 132 21.37 2.83 2.76
CA ALA A 132 20.74 1.72 3.44
C ALA A 132 19.40 1.31 2.80
N LEU A 133 18.57 2.28 2.39
CA LEU A 133 17.32 1.99 1.71
C LEU A 133 17.52 1.39 0.30
N ALA A 134 18.53 1.86 -0.46
CA ALA A 134 18.83 1.34 -1.79
C ALA A 134 19.44 -0.06 -1.73
N GLU A 135 20.33 -0.33 -0.77
CA GLU A 135 20.95 -1.64 -0.55
C GLU A 135 19.93 -2.71 -0.18
N ASN A 136 18.95 -2.34 0.64
CA ASN A 136 17.83 -3.22 1.01
C ASN A 136 16.67 -3.22 -0.02
N GLY A 137 16.85 -2.61 -1.19
CA GLY A 137 15.85 -2.58 -2.25
C GLY A 137 14.56 -1.81 -1.92
N ARG A 138 14.56 -0.96 -0.89
CA ARG A 138 13.38 -0.19 -0.43
C ARG A 138 13.15 1.11 -1.18
N ILE A 139 14.15 1.57 -1.92
CA ILE A 139 14.03 2.63 -2.92
C ILE A 139 14.72 2.20 -4.20
N PRO A 140 14.27 2.66 -5.38
CA PRO A 140 14.98 2.43 -6.62
C PRO A 140 16.39 3.03 -6.56
N ARG A 141 17.38 2.32 -7.12
CA ARG A 141 18.78 2.79 -7.15
C ARG A 141 18.95 4.12 -7.90
N GLU A 142 18.04 4.41 -8.81
CA GLU A 142 17.97 5.67 -9.57
C GLU A 142 17.67 6.85 -8.64
N VAL A 143 16.84 6.66 -7.61
CA VAL A 143 16.57 7.69 -6.59
C VAL A 143 17.86 8.04 -5.85
N ARG A 144 18.64 7.03 -5.45
CA ARG A 144 19.94 7.23 -4.78
C ARG A 144 20.94 7.99 -5.66
N ARG A 145 20.96 7.72 -6.96
CA ARG A 145 21.87 8.33 -7.94
C ARG A 145 21.38 9.69 -8.45
N SER A 146 20.13 10.05 -8.18
CA SER A 146 19.54 11.29 -8.68
C SER A 146 20.26 12.53 -8.10
N PRO A 147 20.59 13.54 -8.94
CA PRO A 147 21.04 14.85 -8.44
C PRO A 147 20.04 15.51 -7.50
N MET A 148 18.74 15.16 -7.63
CA MET A 148 17.64 15.68 -6.82
C MET A 148 17.36 14.82 -5.58
N ARG A 149 18.22 13.85 -5.24
CA ARG A 149 17.98 12.90 -4.15
C ARG A 149 17.61 13.56 -2.83
N HIS A 150 18.20 14.70 -2.51
CA HIS A 150 17.92 15.44 -1.28
C HIS A 150 16.49 15.99 -1.20
N GLN A 151 15.78 16.13 -2.32
CA GLN A 151 14.38 16.54 -2.32
C GLN A 151 13.44 15.41 -1.87
N PHE A 152 13.86 14.15 -2.03
CA PHE A 152 13.09 12.97 -1.59
C PHE A 152 13.29 12.68 -0.11
N VAL A 153 14.42 13.03 0.48
CA VAL A 153 14.78 12.69 1.87
C VAL A 153 13.74 13.17 2.88
N PRO A 154 13.27 14.43 2.87
CA PRO A 154 12.26 14.88 3.84
C PRO A 154 10.94 14.09 3.75
N VAL A 155 10.56 13.68 2.53
CA VAL A 155 9.37 12.86 2.29
C VAL A 155 9.58 11.47 2.85
N ILE A 156 10.70 10.82 2.54
CA ILE A 156 11.07 9.49 3.03
C ILE A 156 11.13 9.47 4.56
N ARG A 157 11.83 10.43 5.18
CA ARG A 157 11.93 10.54 6.65
C ARG A 157 10.57 10.69 7.31
N GLY A 158 9.71 11.54 6.76
CA GLY A 158 8.36 11.73 7.27
C GLY A 158 7.54 10.44 7.22
N ASP A 159 7.64 9.67 6.13
CA ASP A 159 6.95 8.41 5.97
C ASP A 159 7.52 7.31 6.90
N LEU A 160 8.84 7.23 7.02
CA LEU A 160 9.48 6.31 7.98
C LEU A 160 9.13 6.65 9.43
N ALA A 161 8.98 7.94 9.75
CA ALA A 161 8.54 8.37 11.07
C ALA A 161 7.11 7.93 11.39
N LEU A 162 6.20 7.98 10.39
CA LEU A 162 4.84 7.44 10.54
C LEU A 162 4.87 5.93 10.82
N LEU A 163 5.73 5.18 10.10
CA LEU A 163 5.89 3.74 10.30
C LEU A 163 6.50 3.41 11.67
N ALA A 164 7.58 4.10 12.06
CA ALA A 164 8.25 3.90 13.35
C ALA A 164 7.36 4.30 14.55
N GLY A 165 6.52 5.32 14.35
CA GLY A 165 5.58 5.83 15.34
C GLY A 165 4.28 5.03 15.44
N HIS A 166 4.02 4.11 14.52
CA HIS A 166 2.77 3.33 14.54
C HIS A 166 2.71 2.43 15.77
N ARG A 167 1.55 2.45 16.42
CA ARG A 167 1.23 1.58 17.56
C ARG A 167 -0.01 0.80 17.17
N PRO A 168 0.14 -0.50 16.83
CA PRO A 168 -0.99 -1.36 16.53
C PRO A 168 -1.89 -1.52 17.75
N ASP A 169 -3.15 -1.82 17.50
CA ASP A 169 -4.04 -2.22 18.58
C ASP A 169 -3.53 -3.51 19.24
N PRO A 170 -3.71 -3.68 20.56
CA PRO A 170 -3.31 -4.89 21.26
C PRO A 170 -3.89 -6.16 20.62
N GLU A 171 -5.12 -6.06 20.14
CA GLU A 171 -5.78 -7.12 19.39
C GLU A 171 -6.00 -6.68 17.93
N PRO A 172 -5.77 -7.57 16.94
CA PRO A 172 -6.06 -7.28 15.56
C PRO A 172 -7.53 -6.88 15.36
N ARG A 173 -7.79 -5.87 14.55
CA ARG A 173 -9.13 -5.50 14.08
C ARG A 173 -9.38 -6.14 12.70
N PRO A 174 -10.06 -7.30 12.62
CA PRO A 174 -10.22 -7.99 11.35
C PRO A 174 -11.25 -7.29 10.45
N LEU A 175 -10.89 -7.12 9.18
CA LEU A 175 -11.76 -6.56 8.14
C LEU A 175 -12.91 -7.52 7.78
N PRO A 176 -14.06 -7.00 7.37
CA PRO A 176 -15.15 -7.79 6.79
C PRO A 176 -14.91 -8.11 5.30
N SER A 177 -13.82 -7.65 4.72
CA SER A 177 -13.40 -7.84 3.33
C SER A 177 -12.38 -8.95 3.20
N ASP A 178 -12.24 -9.54 2.01
CA ASP A 178 -11.14 -10.43 1.70
C ASP A 178 -9.81 -9.67 1.77
N LEU A 179 -8.78 -10.33 2.30
CA LEU A 179 -7.45 -9.76 2.41
C LEU A 179 -6.48 -10.54 1.50
N VAL A 180 -6.00 -9.85 0.49
CA VAL A 180 -5.06 -10.38 -0.49
C VAL A 180 -3.67 -9.88 -0.12
N VAL A 181 -2.74 -10.81 0.06
CA VAL A 181 -1.40 -10.54 0.58
C VAL A 181 -0.37 -10.90 -0.46
N TRP A 182 0.22 -9.92 -1.10
CA TRP A 182 1.19 -10.08 -2.17
C TRP A 182 2.60 -9.68 -1.75
N TYR A 183 3.59 -10.44 -2.20
CA TYR A 183 4.99 -10.14 -1.89
C TYR A 183 5.92 -10.58 -3.01
N GLY A 184 7.08 -9.91 -3.11
CA GLY A 184 8.16 -10.34 -3.99
C GLY A 184 8.94 -11.48 -3.35
N GLY A 185 9.16 -12.58 -4.07
CA GLY A 185 9.90 -13.74 -3.54
C GLY A 185 11.35 -13.43 -3.17
N GLY A 186 11.91 -12.34 -3.67
CA GLY A 186 13.25 -11.84 -3.31
C GLY A 186 13.23 -10.66 -2.31
N ASP A 187 12.09 -10.29 -1.74
CA ASP A 187 11.99 -9.22 -0.74
C ASP A 187 12.30 -9.75 0.67
N ALA A 188 13.49 -9.47 1.16
CA ALA A 188 13.93 -9.89 2.50
C ALA A 188 13.13 -9.25 3.65
N ASP A 189 12.40 -8.15 3.39
CA ASP A 189 11.58 -7.49 4.40
C ASP A 189 10.23 -8.14 4.62
N THR A 190 9.71 -8.78 3.60
CA THR A 190 8.37 -9.36 3.57
C THR A 190 8.39 -10.83 3.12
N PRO A 191 9.22 -11.70 3.77
CA PRO A 191 9.23 -13.11 3.45
C PRO A 191 7.89 -13.77 3.83
N PRO A 192 7.59 -14.96 3.29
CA PRO A 192 6.29 -15.63 3.44
C PRO A 192 5.82 -15.74 4.89
N GLU A 193 6.72 -16.06 5.82
CA GLU A 193 6.43 -16.22 7.25
C GLU A 193 5.99 -14.92 7.92
N VAL A 194 6.54 -13.78 7.49
CA VAL A 194 6.12 -12.45 7.92
C VAL A 194 4.76 -12.12 7.34
N MET A 195 4.58 -12.36 6.04
CA MET A 195 3.34 -12.02 5.33
C MET A 195 2.17 -12.88 5.79
N ALA A 196 2.41 -14.12 6.22
CA ALA A 196 1.38 -14.98 6.82
C ALA A 196 0.72 -14.39 8.06
N GLY A 197 1.39 -13.46 8.74
CA GLY A 197 0.83 -12.74 9.90
C GLY A 197 -0.42 -11.90 9.58
N TRP A 198 -0.65 -11.56 8.33
CA TRP A 198 -1.85 -10.84 7.89
C TRP A 198 -3.15 -11.65 8.05
N ARG A 199 -3.10 -12.99 8.19
CA ARG A 199 -4.28 -13.84 8.41
C ARG A 199 -5.16 -13.41 9.59
N HIS A 200 -4.58 -12.71 10.57
CA HIS A 200 -5.29 -12.24 11.75
C HIS A 200 -6.10 -10.95 11.50
N TYR A 201 -5.98 -10.35 10.33
CA TYR A 201 -6.53 -9.03 9.99
C TYR A 201 -7.75 -9.09 9.05
N THR A 202 -8.30 -10.27 8.82
CA THR A 202 -9.57 -10.46 8.10
C THR A 202 -10.41 -11.53 8.75
N ARG A 203 -11.75 -11.40 8.65
CA ARG A 203 -12.74 -12.44 9.01
C ARG A 203 -13.13 -13.30 7.80
N ARG A 204 -12.64 -12.96 6.61
CA ARG A 204 -12.93 -13.62 5.34
C ARG A 204 -11.70 -14.33 4.80
N THR A 205 -11.63 -14.46 3.50
CA THR A 205 -10.54 -15.15 2.83
C THR A 205 -9.23 -14.38 2.97
N HIS A 206 -8.17 -15.09 3.35
CA HIS A 206 -6.79 -14.62 3.30
C HIS A 206 -6.07 -15.40 2.19
N VAL A 207 -5.60 -14.70 1.16
CA VAL A 207 -4.85 -15.28 0.04
C VAL A 207 -3.46 -14.68 0.02
N GLY A 208 -2.44 -15.53 0.26
CA GLY A 208 -1.04 -15.15 0.13
C GLY A 208 -0.49 -15.59 -1.23
N GLU A 209 0.19 -14.70 -1.96
CA GLU A 209 0.77 -14.99 -3.28
C GLU A 209 2.13 -14.31 -3.45
N ALA A 210 3.10 -15.08 -3.95
CA ALA A 210 4.45 -14.61 -4.26
C ALA A 210 4.59 -14.29 -5.74
N PHE A 211 5.20 -13.15 -6.05
CA PHE A 211 5.59 -12.76 -7.40
C PHE A 211 7.11 -12.81 -7.56
N ALA A 212 7.58 -13.01 -8.77
CA ALA A 212 9.01 -12.88 -9.05
C ALA A 212 9.46 -11.43 -8.87
N GLY A 213 10.61 -11.21 -8.22
CA GLY A 213 11.16 -9.87 -7.99
C GLY A 213 11.33 -9.54 -6.50
N GLY A 214 11.75 -8.31 -6.22
CA GLY A 214 11.98 -7.76 -4.88
C GLY A 214 10.81 -6.91 -4.38
N HIS A 215 11.15 -5.90 -3.56
CA HIS A 215 10.17 -5.01 -2.92
C HIS A 215 9.23 -4.27 -3.90
N PHE A 216 9.72 -3.98 -5.12
CA PHE A 216 8.98 -3.26 -6.15
C PHE A 216 8.30 -4.16 -7.19
N PHE A 217 8.17 -5.48 -6.93
CA PHE A 217 7.52 -6.43 -7.84
C PHE A 217 6.18 -5.92 -8.38
N LEU A 218 5.40 -5.22 -7.56
CA LEU A 218 4.09 -4.68 -7.92
C LEU A 218 4.12 -3.81 -9.19
N HIS A 219 5.22 -3.09 -9.41
CA HIS A 219 5.42 -2.23 -10.56
C HIS A 219 6.24 -2.91 -11.66
N GLU A 220 7.18 -3.76 -11.28
CA GLU A 220 8.07 -4.49 -12.19
C GLU A 220 7.33 -5.61 -12.92
N ARG A 221 6.34 -6.24 -12.28
CA ARG A 221 5.49 -7.32 -12.81
C ARG A 221 4.08 -6.83 -13.14
N PHE A 222 3.97 -5.60 -13.64
CA PHE A 222 2.68 -4.93 -13.85
C PHE A 222 1.65 -5.78 -14.60
N GLU A 223 2.04 -6.45 -15.69
CA GLU A 223 1.13 -7.26 -16.52
C GLU A 223 0.58 -8.46 -15.74
N GLU A 224 1.44 -9.17 -15.00
CA GLU A 224 1.09 -10.31 -14.17
C GLU A 224 0.16 -9.89 -13.02
N VAL A 225 0.51 -8.80 -12.34
CA VAL A 225 -0.29 -8.22 -11.26
C VAL A 225 -1.66 -7.74 -11.78
N ALA A 226 -1.70 -7.10 -12.95
CA ALA A 226 -2.95 -6.62 -13.55
C ALA A 226 -3.88 -7.77 -13.94
N ALA A 227 -3.33 -8.86 -14.50
CA ALA A 227 -4.10 -10.08 -14.80
C ALA A 227 -4.69 -10.68 -13.51
N ARG A 228 -3.90 -10.76 -12.46
CA ARG A 228 -4.34 -11.32 -11.18
C ARG A 228 -5.42 -10.46 -10.51
N LEU A 229 -5.37 -9.13 -10.64
CA LEU A 229 -6.43 -8.23 -10.19
C LEU A 229 -7.74 -8.45 -10.94
N LEU A 230 -7.68 -8.72 -12.24
CA LEU A 230 -8.87 -9.07 -13.03
C LEU A 230 -9.53 -10.36 -12.53
N ASP A 231 -8.72 -11.40 -12.26
CA ASP A 231 -9.22 -12.66 -11.73
C ASP A 231 -9.92 -12.46 -10.38
N LEU A 232 -9.32 -11.70 -9.47
CA LEU A 232 -9.93 -11.35 -8.19
C LEU A 232 -11.25 -10.60 -8.37
N ALA A 233 -11.28 -9.60 -9.26
CA ALA A 233 -12.50 -8.85 -9.54
C ALA A 233 -13.62 -9.71 -10.15
N ALA A 234 -13.26 -10.74 -10.93
CA ALA A 234 -14.19 -11.71 -11.48
C ALA A 234 -14.72 -12.68 -10.42
N GLN A 235 -13.84 -13.21 -9.56
CA GLN A 235 -14.21 -14.09 -8.45
C GLN A 235 -15.22 -13.42 -7.51
N GLN A 236 -14.97 -12.17 -7.11
CA GLN A 236 -15.88 -11.40 -6.25
C GLN A 236 -17.25 -11.11 -6.88
N ARG A 237 -17.38 -11.23 -8.20
CA ARG A 237 -18.69 -11.16 -8.89
C ARG A 237 -19.46 -12.46 -8.80
N ALA A 238 -18.74 -13.60 -8.87
CA ALA A 238 -19.36 -14.92 -8.84
C ALA A 238 -19.90 -15.29 -7.44
N ASP A 239 -19.30 -14.72 -6.39
CA ASP A 239 -19.63 -14.98 -4.98
C ASP A 239 -20.81 -14.13 -4.45
N ARG A 240 -21.44 -13.29 -5.31
CA ARG A 240 -22.61 -12.45 -5.00
C ARG A 240 -23.90 -13.05 -5.55
#